data_c77226df65f0b6fd8c30d9655a819985
#
_entry.id   c77226df65f0b6fd8c30d9655a819985
#
_cell.length_a   1.000
_cell.length_b   1.000
_cell.length_c   1.000
_cell.angle_alpha   90.00
_cell.angle_beta   90.00
_cell.angle_gamma   90.00
#
_symmetry.space_group_name_H-M   'P 1'
#
loop_
_entity.id
_entity.type
_entity.pdbx_description
1 polymer ?
#
loop_
_entity_poly.entity_id
_entity_poly.type
_entity_poly.pdbx_seq_one_letter_code
_entity_poly.pdbx_strand_id
1 'polypeptide(L)'
;GTSKDREEWFEDLDVKVFNRGDKADTLFWVGCAGSMVDRNIEVSRAMVKVLDAAGVDFGLLGAEEVCTGDPARRVGGELTYQVCTKENIETFERYGIKKVVTTCPHCFNTLKNEYPDYGGDLEVVHHSELIEGLLHEGRLKPKGNLDSVTYHDPCYLGRHNEVYEAPRTVVESVSEPGALVEMEKNRSQSHCCGSGGGYAWMDDKPEKRINQDR
;
A
#
# COMPACT_ATOMS: atom_id res chain seq x y z
N GLY A 1 -17.62 -5.87 -1.23
CA GLY A 1 -17.11 -7.01 -1.99
C GLY A 1 -17.05 -8.25 -1.12
N THR A 2 -17.13 -9.40 -1.74
CA THR A 2 -16.96 -10.70 -1.06
C THR A 2 -15.47 -11.09 -1.09
N SER A 3 -15.07 -12.12 -0.34
CA SER A 3 -13.70 -12.68 -0.40
C SER A 3 -13.33 -13.14 -1.83
N LYS A 4 -14.31 -13.61 -2.60
CA LYS A 4 -14.12 -14.03 -3.98
C LYS A 4 -13.72 -12.86 -4.91
N ASP A 5 -14.31 -11.68 -4.72
CA ASP A 5 -14.01 -10.50 -5.52
C ASP A 5 -12.53 -10.06 -5.36
N ARG A 6 -11.86 -10.48 -4.27
CA ARG A 6 -10.46 -10.18 -4.02
C ARG A 6 -9.46 -10.95 -4.89
N GLU A 7 -9.89 -12.00 -5.58
CA GLU A 7 -9.02 -12.84 -6.42
C GLU A 7 -9.15 -12.49 -7.92
N GLU A 8 -10.26 -11.88 -8.33
CA GLU A 8 -10.54 -11.60 -9.75
C GLU A 8 -9.44 -10.78 -10.44
N TRP A 9 -8.81 -9.86 -9.72
CA TRP A 9 -7.79 -8.95 -10.29
C TRP A 9 -6.48 -9.66 -10.70
N PHE A 10 -6.21 -10.85 -10.16
CA PHE A 10 -4.97 -11.59 -10.45
C PHE A 10 -5.19 -13.00 -11.02
N GLU A 11 -6.43 -13.38 -11.39
CA GLU A 11 -6.73 -14.72 -11.92
C GLU A 11 -5.89 -15.10 -13.15
N ASP A 12 -5.51 -14.13 -13.95
CA ASP A 12 -4.68 -14.29 -15.16
C ASP A 12 -3.17 -14.07 -14.94
N LEU A 13 -2.76 -13.83 -13.67
CA LEU A 13 -1.35 -13.64 -13.31
C LEU A 13 -0.75 -14.92 -12.74
N ASP A 14 0.49 -15.20 -13.09
CA ASP A 14 1.28 -16.28 -12.50
C ASP A 14 1.92 -15.78 -11.19
N VAL A 15 1.19 -15.87 -10.08
CA VAL A 15 1.60 -15.39 -8.76
C VAL A 15 1.40 -16.48 -7.72
N LYS A 16 2.28 -16.52 -6.72
CA LYS A 16 2.14 -17.39 -5.57
C LYS A 16 0.97 -16.96 -4.69
N VAL A 17 0.20 -17.91 -4.21
CA VAL A 17 -0.94 -17.67 -3.31
C VAL A 17 -0.86 -18.59 -2.10
N PHE A 18 -0.68 -18.02 -0.90
CA PHE A 18 -0.45 -18.79 0.33
C PHE A 18 -1.56 -19.80 0.64
N ASN A 19 -2.82 -19.44 0.42
CA ASN A 19 -3.95 -20.35 0.68
C ASN A 19 -4.05 -21.49 -0.35
N ARG A 20 -3.26 -21.47 -1.42
CA ARG A 20 -3.13 -22.55 -2.41
C ARG A 20 -1.95 -23.47 -2.13
N GLY A 21 -1.24 -23.25 -1.01
CA GLY A 21 -0.10 -24.05 -0.57
C GLY A 21 1.26 -23.52 -1.00
N ASP A 22 1.32 -22.38 -1.67
CA ASP A 22 2.56 -21.73 -2.05
C ASP A 22 3.28 -21.16 -0.83
N LYS A 23 4.59 -20.94 -0.98
CA LYS A 23 5.44 -20.28 0.00
C LYS A 23 6.23 -19.16 -0.66
N ALA A 24 6.38 -18.07 0.05
CA ALA A 24 7.18 -16.94 -0.36
C ALA A 24 7.78 -16.22 0.86
N ASP A 25 8.89 -15.51 0.65
CA ASP A 25 9.57 -14.78 1.72
C ASP A 25 8.84 -13.49 2.12
N THR A 26 8.10 -12.91 1.19
CA THR A 26 7.42 -11.62 1.38
C THR A 26 5.95 -11.73 1.02
N LEU A 27 5.08 -11.22 1.87
CA LEU A 27 3.68 -11.00 1.53
C LEU A 27 3.53 -9.66 0.80
N PHE A 28 2.95 -9.66 -0.40
CA PHE A 28 2.40 -8.44 -0.97
C PHE A 28 0.96 -8.25 -0.46
N TRP A 29 0.83 -7.33 0.50
CA TRP A 29 -0.47 -6.92 1.06
C TRP A 29 -1.13 -5.92 0.12
N VAL A 30 -2.20 -6.33 -0.54
CA VAL A 30 -2.89 -5.56 -1.57
C VAL A 30 -3.85 -4.53 -0.98
N GLY A 31 -4.53 -4.91 0.08
CA GLY A 31 -5.57 -4.09 0.71
C GLY A 31 -6.89 -4.08 -0.07
N CYS A 32 -7.97 -3.63 0.60
CA CYS A 32 -9.30 -3.61 0.00
C CYS A 32 -9.39 -2.70 -1.24
N ALA A 33 -8.76 -1.53 -1.21
CA ALA A 33 -8.77 -0.63 -2.36
C ALA A 33 -7.96 -1.19 -3.54
N GLY A 34 -6.83 -1.85 -3.26
CA GLY A 34 -5.96 -2.46 -4.28
C GLY A 34 -6.60 -3.63 -5.01
N SER A 35 -7.56 -4.31 -4.38
CA SER A 35 -8.24 -5.48 -4.95
C SER A 35 -9.63 -5.20 -5.53
N MET A 36 -10.26 -4.05 -5.21
CA MET A 36 -11.67 -3.81 -5.52
C MET A 36 -11.95 -2.49 -6.27
N VAL A 37 -10.96 -1.60 -6.38
CA VAL A 37 -11.13 -0.33 -7.09
C VAL A 37 -10.33 -0.38 -8.38
N ASP A 38 -11.00 -0.25 -9.53
CA ASP A 38 -10.42 -0.45 -10.86
C ASP A 38 -9.06 0.23 -11.05
N ARG A 39 -8.96 1.51 -10.71
CA ARG A 39 -7.69 2.24 -10.83
C ARG A 39 -6.58 1.67 -9.94
N ASN A 40 -6.93 1.20 -8.75
CA ASN A 40 -5.96 0.62 -7.81
C ASN A 40 -5.61 -0.82 -8.17
N ILE A 41 -6.50 -1.55 -8.83
CA ILE A 41 -6.21 -2.86 -9.43
C ILE A 41 -5.10 -2.73 -10.47
N GLU A 42 -5.14 -1.71 -11.32
CA GLU A 42 -4.04 -1.44 -12.27
C GLU A 42 -2.70 -1.23 -11.55
N VAL A 43 -2.72 -0.50 -10.42
CA VAL A 43 -1.52 -0.28 -9.59
C VAL A 43 -1.04 -1.59 -8.97
N SER A 44 -1.94 -2.43 -8.44
CA SER A 44 -1.60 -3.74 -7.87
C SER A 44 -0.97 -4.66 -8.92
N ARG A 45 -1.54 -4.72 -10.13
CA ARG A 45 -0.98 -5.48 -11.26
C ARG A 45 0.37 -4.94 -11.71
N ALA A 46 0.56 -3.62 -11.70
CA ALA A 46 1.85 -3.01 -11.99
C ALA A 46 2.90 -3.37 -10.92
N MET A 47 2.49 -3.39 -9.64
CA MET A 47 3.38 -3.78 -8.54
C MET A 47 3.83 -5.23 -8.66
N VAL A 48 2.93 -6.17 -9.02
CA VAL A 48 3.30 -7.56 -9.32
C VAL A 48 4.41 -7.61 -10.37
N LYS A 49 4.26 -6.89 -11.49
CA LYS A 49 5.29 -6.83 -12.55
C LYS A 49 6.63 -6.26 -12.06
N VAL A 50 6.59 -5.28 -11.17
CA VAL A 50 7.81 -4.69 -10.59
C VAL A 50 8.50 -5.69 -9.68
N LEU A 51 7.77 -6.41 -8.83
CA LEU A 51 8.31 -7.44 -7.95
C LEU A 51 8.93 -8.59 -8.73
N ASP A 52 8.24 -9.08 -9.76
CA ASP A 52 8.73 -10.12 -10.67
C ASP A 52 10.01 -9.68 -11.40
N ALA A 53 10.00 -8.49 -11.99
CA ALA A 53 11.14 -7.96 -12.73
C ALA A 53 12.39 -7.77 -11.83
N ALA A 54 12.16 -7.49 -10.55
CA ALA A 54 13.23 -7.38 -9.56
C ALA A 54 13.65 -8.73 -8.96
N GLY A 55 12.98 -9.84 -9.30
CA GLY A 55 13.25 -11.15 -8.74
C GLY A 55 12.98 -11.23 -7.23
N VAL A 56 11.95 -10.51 -6.74
CA VAL A 56 11.50 -10.59 -5.36
C VAL A 56 10.65 -11.84 -5.18
N ASP A 57 10.95 -12.64 -4.17
CA ASP A 57 10.10 -13.78 -3.81
C ASP A 57 8.90 -13.30 -2.98
N PHE A 58 7.73 -13.24 -3.60
CA PHE A 58 6.51 -12.76 -2.97
C PHE A 58 5.30 -13.64 -3.23
N GLY A 59 4.29 -13.51 -2.37
CA GLY A 59 3.00 -14.18 -2.51
C GLY A 59 1.84 -13.29 -2.04
N LEU A 60 0.62 -13.71 -2.39
CA LEU A 60 -0.64 -13.07 -2.03
C LEU A 60 -1.42 -13.95 -1.04
N LEU A 61 -2.27 -13.34 -0.22
CA LEU A 61 -3.24 -14.07 0.61
C LEU A 61 -4.52 -14.43 -0.16
N GLY A 62 -4.81 -13.75 -1.26
CA GLY A 62 -6.03 -13.96 -2.05
C GLY A 62 -7.29 -13.70 -1.22
N ALA A 63 -8.19 -14.68 -1.20
CA ALA A 63 -9.47 -14.58 -0.49
C ALA A 63 -9.32 -14.50 1.05
N GLU A 64 -8.18 -14.88 1.60
CA GLU A 64 -7.93 -14.81 3.05
C GLU A 64 -7.40 -13.44 3.52
N GLU A 65 -7.11 -12.52 2.61
CA GLU A 65 -6.77 -11.17 2.99
C GLU A 65 -8.02 -10.40 3.44
N VAL A 66 -8.11 -10.06 4.71
CA VAL A 66 -9.18 -9.17 5.22
C VAL A 66 -8.65 -7.74 5.37
N CYS A 67 -9.55 -6.78 5.60
CA CYS A 67 -9.14 -5.39 5.85
C CYS A 67 -8.24 -5.30 7.09
N THR A 68 -7.27 -4.39 7.10
CA THR A 68 -6.48 -4.10 8.31
C THR A 68 -7.31 -3.56 9.47
N GLY A 69 -8.56 -3.15 9.22
CA GLY A 69 -9.42 -2.53 10.23
C GLY A 69 -9.19 -1.02 10.41
N ASP A 70 -8.19 -0.43 9.76
CA ASP A 70 -7.89 1.01 9.89
C ASP A 70 -9.12 1.92 9.71
N PRO A 71 -9.93 1.81 8.65
CA PRO A 71 -11.10 2.68 8.50
C PRO A 71 -12.10 2.56 9.66
N ALA A 72 -12.32 1.34 10.16
CA ALA A 72 -13.20 1.12 11.30
C ALA A 72 -12.68 1.80 12.56
N ARG A 73 -11.38 1.63 12.86
CA ARG A 73 -10.74 2.27 14.02
C ARG A 73 -10.85 3.79 13.97
N ARG A 74 -10.59 4.40 12.79
CA ARG A 74 -10.65 5.88 12.63
C ARG A 74 -12.04 6.46 12.86
N VAL A 75 -13.10 5.70 12.62
CA VAL A 75 -14.49 6.13 12.88
C VAL A 75 -15.05 5.62 14.20
N GLY A 76 -14.20 5.08 15.09
CA GLY A 76 -14.58 4.64 16.44
C GLY A 76 -15.06 3.18 16.52
N GLY A 77 -14.96 2.40 15.46
CA GLY A 77 -15.32 0.98 15.41
C GLY A 77 -14.23 0.06 15.97
N GLU A 78 -13.78 0.29 17.21
CA GLU A 78 -12.65 -0.42 17.83
C GLU A 78 -12.83 -1.95 17.84
N LEU A 79 -14.04 -2.44 18.15
CA LEU A 79 -14.30 -3.89 18.15
C LEU A 79 -14.09 -4.51 16.77
N THR A 80 -14.56 -3.85 15.72
CA THR A 80 -14.35 -4.30 14.32
C THR A 80 -12.86 -4.30 13.97
N TYR A 81 -12.12 -3.26 14.39
CA TYR A 81 -10.69 -3.21 14.22
C TYR A 81 -9.98 -4.39 14.87
N GLN A 82 -10.31 -4.70 16.14
CA GLN A 82 -9.70 -5.80 16.87
C GLN A 82 -10.01 -7.17 16.25
N VAL A 83 -11.21 -7.37 15.74
CA VAL A 83 -11.57 -8.62 15.02
C VAL A 83 -10.70 -8.77 13.78
N CYS A 84 -10.64 -7.75 12.93
CA CYS A 84 -9.80 -7.77 11.72
C CYS A 84 -8.31 -7.99 12.06
N THR A 85 -7.80 -7.32 13.09
CA THR A 85 -6.41 -7.43 13.52
C THR A 85 -6.05 -8.85 13.95
N LYS A 86 -6.90 -9.46 14.78
CA LYS A 86 -6.68 -10.84 15.26
C LYS A 86 -6.71 -11.84 14.11
N GLU A 87 -7.71 -11.75 13.24
CA GLU A 87 -7.84 -12.62 12.07
C GLU A 87 -6.61 -12.54 11.15
N ASN A 88 -6.11 -11.33 10.90
CA ASN A 88 -4.90 -11.15 10.11
C ASN A 88 -3.65 -11.71 10.79
N ILE A 89 -3.48 -11.48 12.10
CA ILE A 89 -2.34 -12.02 12.86
C ILE A 89 -2.35 -13.54 12.84
N GLU A 90 -3.50 -14.18 13.09
CA GLU A 90 -3.65 -15.64 13.00
C GLU A 90 -3.31 -16.15 11.60
N THR A 91 -3.67 -15.42 10.55
CA THR A 91 -3.33 -15.76 9.16
C THR A 91 -1.82 -15.63 8.91
N PHE A 92 -1.19 -14.56 9.40
CA PHE A 92 0.26 -14.39 9.30
C PHE A 92 1.04 -15.50 10.02
N GLU A 93 0.60 -15.88 11.21
CA GLU A 93 1.20 -16.98 11.98
C GLU A 93 1.04 -18.32 11.25
N ARG A 94 -0.17 -18.59 10.71
CA ARG A 94 -0.47 -19.83 9.97
C ARG A 94 0.46 -20.04 8.78
N TYR A 95 0.79 -18.98 8.05
CA TYR A 95 1.66 -19.02 6.87
C TYR A 95 3.13 -18.69 7.18
N GLY A 96 3.46 -18.34 8.41
CA GLY A 96 4.81 -17.96 8.82
C GLY A 96 5.27 -16.64 8.20
N ILE A 97 4.34 -15.75 7.87
CA ILE A 97 4.63 -14.45 7.26
C ILE A 97 5.30 -13.55 8.28
N LYS A 98 6.46 -12.99 7.90
CA LYS A 98 7.23 -12.05 8.72
C LYS A 98 7.51 -10.73 8.01
N LYS A 99 7.51 -10.74 6.68
CA LYS A 99 7.79 -9.57 5.86
C LYS A 99 6.59 -9.22 4.98
N VAL A 100 6.22 -7.96 5.00
CA VAL A 100 5.06 -7.43 4.27
C VAL A 100 5.46 -6.19 3.48
N VAL A 101 5.10 -6.17 2.20
CA VAL A 101 5.14 -4.96 1.37
C VAL A 101 3.72 -4.54 1.01
N THR A 102 3.43 -3.24 1.04
CA THR A 102 2.12 -2.71 0.67
C THR A 102 2.23 -1.38 -0.07
N THR A 103 1.27 -1.11 -0.94
CA THR A 103 1.15 0.17 -1.66
C THR A 103 0.30 1.19 -0.90
N CYS A 104 -0.48 0.74 0.08
CA CYS A 104 -1.41 1.59 0.81
C CYS A 104 -0.76 2.19 2.06
N PRO A 105 -0.62 3.53 2.18
CA PRO A 105 -0.06 4.18 3.37
C PRO A 105 -0.81 3.90 4.67
N HIS A 106 -2.13 3.70 4.58
CA HIS A 106 -2.96 3.34 5.74
C HIS A 106 -2.66 1.93 6.22
N CYS A 107 -2.62 0.95 5.30
CA CYS A 107 -2.25 -0.42 5.64
C CYS A 107 -0.82 -0.48 6.18
N PHE A 108 0.12 0.25 5.55
CA PHE A 108 1.50 0.36 6.01
C PHE A 108 1.58 0.83 7.47
N ASN A 109 0.94 1.96 7.79
CA ASN A 109 0.94 2.49 9.16
C ASN A 109 0.33 1.53 10.16
N THR A 110 -0.83 0.95 9.83
CA THR A 110 -1.58 0.07 10.74
C THR A 110 -0.81 -1.22 11.02
N LEU A 111 -0.31 -1.88 9.98
CA LEU A 111 0.47 -3.11 10.12
C LEU A 111 1.78 -2.88 10.88
N LYS A 112 2.47 -1.76 10.62
CA LYS A 112 3.76 -1.43 11.20
C LYS A 112 3.67 -0.94 12.64
N ASN A 113 2.74 -0.03 12.92
CA ASN A 113 2.75 0.73 14.17
C ASN A 113 1.65 0.33 15.15
N GLU A 114 0.57 -0.32 14.67
CA GLU A 114 -0.59 -0.59 15.51
C GLU A 114 -0.78 -2.09 15.79
N TYR A 115 -0.41 -2.97 14.85
CA TYR A 115 -0.48 -4.43 15.02
C TYR A 115 0.46 -4.98 16.10
N PRO A 116 1.64 -4.39 16.37
CA PRO A 116 2.49 -4.84 17.48
C PRO A 116 1.80 -4.84 18.84
N ASP A 117 0.85 -3.93 19.09
CA ASP A 117 0.06 -3.90 20.32
C ASP A 117 -0.82 -5.15 20.52
N TYR A 118 -1.04 -5.90 19.44
CA TYR A 118 -1.85 -7.12 19.41
C TYR A 118 -1.02 -8.39 19.15
N GLY A 119 0.31 -8.27 19.17
CA GLY A 119 1.23 -9.40 18.94
C GLY A 119 1.64 -9.60 17.48
N GLY A 120 1.29 -8.70 16.58
CA GLY A 120 1.71 -8.72 15.18
C GLY A 120 3.14 -8.21 14.99
N ASP A 121 4.13 -9.11 15.07
CA ASP A 121 5.55 -8.79 14.88
C ASP A 121 5.93 -8.98 13.41
N LEU A 122 5.90 -7.90 12.63
CA LEU A 122 6.10 -7.90 11.18
C LEU A 122 7.14 -6.85 10.76
N GLU A 123 8.00 -7.23 9.83
CA GLU A 123 8.76 -6.26 9.03
C GLU A 123 7.85 -5.71 7.93
N VAL A 124 7.36 -4.48 8.08
CA VAL A 124 6.46 -3.85 7.12
C VAL A 124 7.19 -2.76 6.36
N VAL A 125 7.16 -2.84 5.03
CA VAL A 125 7.85 -1.91 4.13
C VAL A 125 6.83 -1.30 3.16
N HIS A 126 6.87 0.01 2.97
CA HIS A 126 6.09 0.64 1.91
C HIS A 126 6.73 0.36 0.55
N HIS A 127 5.91 0.17 -0.48
CA HIS A 127 6.42 -0.19 -1.80
C HIS A 127 7.48 0.78 -2.34
N SER A 128 7.38 2.07 -2.03
CA SER A 128 8.37 3.06 -2.47
C SER A 128 9.75 2.83 -1.84
N GLU A 129 9.80 2.44 -0.56
CA GLU A 129 11.07 2.11 0.13
C GLU A 129 11.68 0.83 -0.45
N LEU A 130 10.83 -0.19 -0.73
CA LEU A 130 11.30 -1.41 -1.38
C LEU A 130 11.87 -1.12 -2.78
N ILE A 131 11.14 -0.36 -3.61
CA ILE A 131 11.57 -0.03 -4.97
C ILE A 131 12.85 0.81 -4.93
N GLU A 132 12.97 1.79 -4.04
CA GLU A 132 14.19 2.57 -3.86
C GLU A 132 15.39 1.67 -3.54
N GLY A 133 15.25 0.72 -2.62
CA GLY A 133 16.29 -0.27 -2.31
C GLY A 133 16.67 -1.10 -3.55
N LEU A 134 15.69 -1.59 -4.30
CA LEU A 134 15.90 -2.38 -5.51
C LEU A 134 16.58 -1.58 -6.64
N LEU A 135 16.32 -0.26 -6.72
CA LEU A 135 17.02 0.65 -7.64
C LEU A 135 18.48 0.79 -7.23
N HIS A 136 18.77 1.02 -5.95
CA HIS A 136 20.14 1.14 -5.43
C HIS A 136 20.95 -0.16 -5.60
N GLU A 137 20.31 -1.32 -5.48
CA GLU A 137 20.90 -2.64 -5.72
C GLU A 137 21.10 -2.93 -7.23
N GLY A 138 20.56 -2.10 -8.11
CA GLY A 138 20.62 -2.31 -9.58
C GLY A 138 19.73 -3.46 -10.07
N ARG A 139 18.83 -3.95 -9.24
CA ARG A 139 17.85 -5.00 -9.57
C ARG A 139 16.69 -4.48 -10.43
N LEU A 140 16.41 -3.18 -10.34
CA LEU A 140 15.49 -2.47 -11.22
C LEU A 140 16.27 -1.45 -12.06
N LYS A 141 15.94 -1.42 -13.36
CA LYS A 141 16.48 -0.44 -14.32
C LYS A 141 15.30 0.17 -15.07
N PRO A 142 14.61 1.12 -14.47
CA PRO A 142 13.44 1.72 -15.08
C PRO A 142 13.81 2.44 -16.38
N LYS A 143 12.85 2.49 -17.29
CA LYS A 143 12.92 3.25 -18.53
C LYS A 143 11.69 4.14 -18.54
N GLY A 144 11.85 5.35 -18.13
CA GLY A 144 10.78 6.34 -18.10
C GLY A 144 11.30 7.66 -18.64
N ASN A 145 10.37 8.51 -19.03
CA ASN A 145 10.62 9.83 -19.57
C ASN A 145 9.44 10.76 -19.26
N LEU A 146 8.97 10.73 -18.02
CA LEU A 146 7.92 11.66 -17.61
C LEU A 146 8.44 13.09 -17.69
N ASP A 147 7.77 13.92 -18.48
CA ASP A 147 8.20 15.30 -18.77
C ASP A 147 7.84 16.27 -17.63
N SER A 148 6.74 15.99 -16.93
CA SER A 148 6.25 16.81 -15.83
C SER A 148 5.44 15.93 -14.88
N VAL A 149 5.81 15.94 -13.61
CA VAL A 149 5.15 15.15 -12.58
C VAL A 149 5.16 15.91 -11.26
N THR A 150 4.11 15.76 -10.48
CA THR A 150 4.07 16.22 -9.10
C THR A 150 3.70 15.10 -8.17
N TYR A 151 4.14 15.16 -6.93
CA TYR A 151 3.89 14.15 -5.93
C TYR A 151 3.15 14.73 -4.72
N HIS A 152 2.09 14.06 -4.31
CA HIS A 152 1.38 14.37 -3.07
C HIS A 152 1.85 13.47 -1.95
N ASP A 153 2.35 14.04 -0.86
CA ASP A 153 2.77 13.29 0.32
C ASP A 153 1.55 12.81 1.13
N PRO A 154 1.23 11.49 1.14
CA PRO A 154 0.16 10.97 1.97
C PRO A 154 0.50 11.12 3.46
N CYS A 155 -0.45 11.59 4.26
CA CYS A 155 -0.19 11.88 5.67
C CYS A 155 0.30 10.63 6.46
N TYR A 156 -0.25 9.45 6.17
CA TYR A 156 0.15 8.20 6.84
C TYR A 156 1.52 7.68 6.41
N LEU A 157 2.02 8.07 5.23
CA LEU A 157 3.37 7.75 4.82
C LEU A 157 4.37 8.79 5.33
N GLY A 158 4.08 10.07 5.07
CA GLY A 158 4.97 11.17 5.45
C GLY A 158 4.88 11.51 6.95
N ARG A 159 3.77 12.15 7.40
CA ARG A 159 3.69 12.67 8.78
C ARG A 159 3.76 11.60 9.86
N HIS A 160 3.20 10.42 9.64
CA HIS A 160 3.17 9.36 10.64
C HIS A 160 4.39 8.43 10.58
N ASN A 161 5.07 8.35 9.44
CA ASN A 161 6.16 7.40 9.23
C ASN A 161 7.44 8.03 8.66
N GLU A 162 7.45 9.35 8.42
CA GLU A 162 8.60 10.15 7.96
C GLU A 162 9.19 9.70 6.60
N VAL A 163 8.43 8.95 5.81
CA VAL A 163 8.84 8.47 4.48
C VAL A 163 8.50 9.55 3.44
N TYR A 164 9.47 10.37 3.08
CA TYR A 164 9.32 11.47 2.13
C TYR A 164 10.16 11.29 0.87
N GLU A 165 11.38 10.79 1.01
CA GLU A 165 12.35 10.77 -0.08
C GLU A 165 12.20 9.54 -0.98
N ALA A 166 11.92 8.36 -0.43
CA ALA A 166 11.76 7.15 -1.21
C ALA A 166 10.73 7.25 -2.37
N PRO A 167 9.52 7.84 -2.16
CA PRO A 167 8.62 8.09 -3.29
C PRO A 167 9.21 9.02 -4.35
N ARG A 168 9.99 10.03 -3.96
CA ARG A 168 10.63 10.97 -4.88
C ARG A 168 11.71 10.28 -5.71
N THR A 169 12.58 9.51 -5.07
CA THR A 169 13.59 8.67 -5.74
C THR A 169 12.95 7.79 -6.81
N VAL A 170 11.83 7.14 -6.48
CA VAL A 170 11.11 6.29 -7.44
C VAL A 170 10.56 7.10 -8.61
N VAL A 171 9.91 8.24 -8.34
CA VAL A 171 9.36 9.11 -9.39
C VAL A 171 10.47 9.66 -10.29
N GLU A 172 11.54 10.16 -9.72
CA GLU A 172 12.70 10.70 -10.46
C GLU A 172 13.39 9.64 -11.33
N SER A 173 13.40 8.37 -10.87
CA SER A 173 13.99 7.26 -11.64
C SER A 173 13.29 6.97 -12.97
N VAL A 174 12.06 7.43 -13.16
CA VAL A 174 11.25 7.29 -14.38
C VAL A 174 10.94 8.62 -15.05
N SER A 175 11.58 9.70 -14.64
CA SER A 175 11.31 11.06 -15.09
C SER A 175 12.54 11.68 -15.77
N GLU A 176 12.32 12.65 -16.64
CA GLU A 176 13.39 13.51 -17.14
C GLU A 176 14.00 14.33 -15.99
N PRO A 177 15.28 14.69 -16.06
CA PRO A 177 15.91 15.52 -15.04
C PRO A 177 15.15 16.84 -14.81
N GLY A 178 14.69 17.06 -13.57
CA GLY A 178 13.92 18.25 -13.20
C GLY A 178 12.42 18.19 -13.54
N ALA A 179 11.92 17.06 -13.96
CA ALA A 179 10.48 16.87 -14.25
C ALA A 179 9.60 16.85 -12.99
N LEU A 180 10.17 16.48 -11.83
CA LEU A 180 9.45 16.52 -10.56
C LEU A 180 9.28 17.96 -10.08
N VAL A 181 8.05 18.44 -10.09
CA VAL A 181 7.65 19.76 -9.59
C VAL A 181 6.94 19.60 -8.25
N GLU A 182 7.54 20.11 -7.19
CA GLU A 182 6.94 20.05 -5.86
C GLU A 182 5.71 20.92 -5.74
N MET A 183 4.70 20.45 -5.03
CA MET A 183 3.58 21.29 -4.61
C MET A 183 4.06 22.34 -3.62
N GLU A 184 3.40 23.51 -3.56
CA GLU A 184 3.67 24.55 -2.57
C GLU A 184 3.66 23.98 -1.14
N LYS A 185 2.66 23.14 -0.84
CA LYS A 185 2.57 22.41 0.42
C LYS A 185 2.92 20.95 0.20
N ASN A 186 4.13 20.59 0.56
CA ASN A 186 4.68 19.27 0.43
C ASN A 186 5.24 18.73 1.75
N ARG A 187 5.71 17.50 1.76
CA ARG A 187 6.27 16.79 2.93
C ARG A 187 5.36 16.90 4.17
N SER A 188 5.88 17.35 5.29
CA SER A 188 5.14 17.48 6.56
C SER A 188 3.99 18.48 6.49
N GLN A 189 4.04 19.45 5.58
CA GLN A 189 3.01 20.46 5.36
C GLN A 189 2.00 20.08 4.27
N SER A 190 2.11 18.92 3.67
CA SER A 190 1.24 18.44 2.60
C SER A 190 -0.25 18.60 2.97
N HIS A 191 -1.06 19.06 2.03
CA HIS A 191 -2.51 19.14 2.22
C HIS A 191 -3.14 17.75 2.37
N CYS A 192 -4.22 17.66 3.12
CA CYS A 192 -4.96 16.41 3.27
C CYS A 192 -5.57 15.97 1.93
N CYS A 193 -5.53 14.66 1.63
CA CYS A 193 -6.18 14.11 0.44
C CYS A 193 -7.72 14.11 0.54
N GLY A 194 -8.26 14.26 1.75
CA GLY A 194 -9.70 14.24 2.00
C GLY A 194 -10.36 12.86 1.94
N SER A 195 -9.58 11.77 1.90
CA SER A 195 -10.14 10.39 1.80
C SER A 195 -9.78 9.50 2.99
N GLY A 196 -8.72 9.82 3.72
CA GLY A 196 -8.27 9.02 4.86
C GLY A 196 -9.20 9.05 6.04
N GLY A 197 -8.93 8.20 7.05
CA GLY A 197 -9.68 8.15 8.31
C GLY A 197 -11.14 7.69 8.14
N GLY A 198 -11.44 6.89 7.12
CA GLY A 198 -12.80 6.43 6.83
C GLY A 198 -13.63 7.43 6.02
N TYR A 199 -13.12 8.64 5.77
CA TYR A 199 -13.89 9.71 5.10
C TYR A 199 -14.32 9.36 3.68
N ALA A 200 -13.54 8.54 2.96
CA ALA A 200 -13.90 8.05 1.63
C ALA A 200 -15.23 7.27 1.59
N TRP A 201 -15.68 6.77 2.74
CA TRP A 201 -16.90 5.98 2.88
C TRP A 201 -18.10 6.79 3.42
N MET A 202 -17.87 8.09 3.68
CA MET A 202 -18.93 8.98 4.16
C MET A 202 -19.58 9.70 2.99
N ASP A 203 -20.93 9.85 3.07
CA ASP A 203 -21.66 10.72 2.16
C ASP A 203 -21.33 12.19 2.47
N ASP A 204 -20.51 12.81 1.62
CA ASP A 204 -20.15 14.20 1.74
C ASP A 204 -20.58 14.99 0.49
N LYS A 205 -20.89 16.28 0.72
CA LYS A 205 -21.29 17.18 -0.36
C LYS A 205 -20.07 17.55 -1.20
N PRO A 206 -20.07 17.27 -2.52
CA PRO A 206 -18.92 17.52 -3.41
C PRO A 206 -18.35 18.94 -3.37
N GLU A 207 -19.20 19.92 -3.06
CA GLU A 207 -18.88 21.35 -3.08
C GLU A 207 -17.86 21.79 -2.01
N LYS A 208 -17.48 20.91 -1.08
CA LYS A 208 -16.57 21.21 0.04
C LYS A 208 -15.48 20.16 0.24
N ARG A 209 -15.15 19.41 -0.78
CA ARG A 209 -14.10 18.38 -0.64
C ARG A 209 -12.72 19.03 -0.55
N ILE A 210 -11.99 18.72 0.52
CA ILE A 210 -10.68 19.30 0.84
C ILE A 210 -9.62 19.02 -0.25
N ASN A 211 -9.78 17.96 -1.02
CA ASN A 211 -8.89 17.65 -2.14
C ASN A 211 -9.01 18.62 -3.31
N GLN A 212 -10.08 19.41 -3.37
CA GLN A 212 -10.27 20.43 -4.41
C GLN A 212 -9.53 21.74 -4.09
N ASP A 213 -9.16 21.94 -2.82
CA ASP A 213 -8.40 23.12 -2.36
C ASP A 213 -6.87 22.90 -2.50
N ARG A 214 -6.47 21.75 -2.93
CA ARG A 214 -5.08 21.35 -3.19
C ARG A 214 -4.70 21.62 -4.64
#